data_dd15a3e193fb81da839530611b3bc112
#
_entry.id   dd15a3e193fb81da839530611b3bc112
#
_cell.length_a   1.000
_cell.length_b   1.000
_cell.length_c   1.000
_cell.angle_alpha   90.00
_cell.angle_beta   90.00
_cell.angle_gamma   90.00
#
_symmetry.space_group_name_H-M   'P 1'
#
loop_
_entity.id
_entity.type
_entity.pdbx_description
1 polymer ?
#
loop_
_entity_poly.entity_id
_entity_poly.type
_entity_poly.pdbx_seq_one_letter_code
_entity_poly.pdbx_strand_id
1 'polypeptide(L)'
;SSVEEALIEMYLAGVSVRRVEDITEALWGSRVSPSTISELNKKAYVNIENWRKRSLTGRYPYIYVDGVYLKRNWGGEYENVSILVAVGVAEDGYREVLGAQEGMKEDKASWQSFFKWLKSRGLEGVRLVVGDKCLGMLEAVGEVFPEAKYQRCIVHFYRNVFTVTPRGKMRDVTRMLKAIHAQETREAAREKAQAVVQKLREMRLKEAAKKVEDGIEETLTYYAFPSEHWLKIRTNNMLERLNREIRRRTRVVGTFPDGESALMLVCARLRHV
;
A
#
# COMPACT_ATOMS: atom_id res chain seq x y z
N SER A 1 11.13 -0.92 -32.47
CA SER A 1 12.55 -0.61 -32.65
C SER A 1 13.19 -0.32 -31.28
N SER A 2 14.50 -0.47 -31.16
CA SER A 2 15.23 -0.29 -29.89
C SER A 2 15.07 1.13 -29.28
N VAL A 3 14.85 2.14 -30.13
CA VAL A 3 14.62 3.54 -29.69
C VAL A 3 13.23 3.69 -29.06
N GLU A 4 12.19 3.11 -29.65
CA GLU A 4 10.84 3.12 -29.08
C GLU A 4 10.81 2.42 -27.73
N GLU A 5 11.46 1.28 -27.60
CA GLU A 5 11.60 0.55 -26.34
C GLU A 5 12.33 1.39 -25.29
N ALA A 6 13.42 2.06 -25.65
CA ALA A 6 14.16 2.94 -24.74
C ALA A 6 13.30 4.12 -24.27
N LEU A 7 12.51 4.74 -25.14
CA LEU A 7 11.60 5.83 -24.79
C LEU A 7 10.48 5.38 -23.85
N ILE A 8 9.91 4.20 -24.12
CA ILE A 8 8.92 3.57 -23.26
C ILE A 8 9.54 3.30 -21.87
N GLU A 9 10.71 2.70 -21.81
CA GLU A 9 11.39 2.41 -20.55
C GLU A 9 11.76 3.70 -19.78
N MET A 10 12.22 4.76 -20.45
CA MET A 10 12.45 6.06 -19.80
C MET A 10 11.18 6.61 -19.17
N TYR A 11 10.05 6.56 -19.87
CA TYR A 11 8.76 7.01 -19.36
C TYR A 11 8.30 6.16 -18.18
N LEU A 12 8.36 4.84 -18.32
CA LEU A 12 8.01 3.88 -17.26
C LEU A 12 8.93 4.03 -16.05
N ALA A 13 10.22 4.33 -16.25
CA ALA A 13 11.15 4.69 -15.19
C ALA A 13 10.82 6.04 -14.54
N GLY A 14 9.85 6.80 -15.09
CA GLY A 14 9.34 8.06 -14.56
C GLY A 14 10.11 9.29 -14.98
N VAL A 15 10.75 9.25 -16.13
CA VAL A 15 11.27 10.46 -16.79
C VAL A 15 10.07 11.23 -17.35
N SER A 16 9.95 12.53 -17.05
CA SER A 16 8.85 13.34 -17.60
C SER A 16 8.93 13.43 -19.12
N VAL A 17 7.78 13.58 -19.80
CA VAL A 17 7.70 13.74 -21.26
C VAL A 17 8.67 14.83 -21.75
N ARG A 18 8.65 16.00 -21.10
CA ARG A 18 9.56 17.11 -21.44
C ARG A 18 11.03 16.72 -21.33
N ARG A 19 11.41 15.94 -20.33
CA ARG A 19 12.78 15.49 -20.16
C ARG A 19 13.16 14.38 -21.13
N VAL A 20 12.20 13.58 -21.58
CA VAL A 20 12.40 12.64 -22.70
C VAL A 20 12.67 13.40 -23.98
N GLU A 21 11.98 14.49 -24.29
CA GLU A 21 12.26 15.37 -25.43
C GLU A 21 13.68 15.94 -25.37
N ASP A 22 14.09 16.48 -24.21
CA ASP A 22 15.46 17.03 -24.02
C ASP A 22 16.54 15.94 -24.22
N ILE A 23 16.30 14.72 -23.71
CA ILE A 23 17.22 13.60 -23.84
C ILE A 23 17.31 13.14 -25.30
N THR A 24 16.18 13.04 -26.00
CA THR A 24 16.17 12.63 -27.41
C THR A 24 16.86 13.65 -28.30
N GLU A 25 16.69 14.95 -28.04
CA GLU A 25 17.41 16.00 -28.73
C GLU A 25 18.93 15.91 -28.50
N ALA A 26 19.33 15.70 -27.23
CA ALA A 26 20.76 15.59 -26.87
C ALA A 26 21.44 14.33 -27.45
N LEU A 27 20.73 13.18 -27.52
CA LEU A 27 21.33 11.91 -27.97
C LEU A 27 21.23 11.69 -29.47
N TRP A 28 20.16 12.17 -30.10
CA TRP A 28 19.86 11.86 -31.51
C TRP A 28 19.66 13.10 -32.38
N GLY A 29 19.83 14.29 -31.83
CA GLY A 29 19.71 15.56 -32.55
C GLY A 29 18.30 15.89 -33.04
N SER A 30 17.29 15.15 -32.56
CA SER A 30 15.88 15.38 -32.91
C SER A 30 14.96 15.26 -31.70
N ARG A 31 13.99 16.17 -31.62
CA ARG A 31 12.94 16.10 -30.60
C ARG A 31 11.85 15.11 -31.02
N VAL A 32 11.51 14.23 -30.11
CA VAL A 32 10.32 13.39 -30.27
C VAL A 32 9.09 14.22 -29.95
N SER A 33 8.11 14.24 -30.85
CA SER A 33 6.90 15.06 -30.63
C SER A 33 6.07 14.54 -29.44
N PRO A 34 5.32 15.40 -28.75
CA PRO A 34 4.41 14.99 -27.69
C PRO A 34 3.38 13.95 -28.15
N SER A 35 2.92 14.02 -29.41
CA SER A 35 2.01 13.03 -30.00
C SER A 35 2.66 11.65 -30.13
N THR A 36 3.92 11.58 -30.57
CA THR A 36 4.68 10.32 -30.64
C THR A 36 4.85 9.70 -29.26
N ILE A 37 5.16 10.49 -28.23
CA ILE A 37 5.27 10.01 -26.85
C ILE A 37 3.91 9.51 -26.37
N SER A 38 2.81 10.17 -26.70
CA SER A 38 1.45 9.72 -26.34
C SER A 38 1.10 8.38 -27.00
N GLU A 39 1.48 8.15 -28.25
CA GLU A 39 1.29 6.87 -28.93
C GLU A 39 2.14 5.75 -28.34
N LEU A 40 3.39 6.05 -27.97
CA LEU A 40 4.27 5.09 -27.28
C LEU A 40 3.72 4.73 -25.92
N ASN A 41 3.14 5.66 -25.19
CA ASN A 41 2.46 5.39 -23.92
C ASN A 41 1.29 4.44 -24.08
N LYS A 42 0.48 4.59 -25.13
CA LYS A 42 -0.61 3.65 -25.43
C LYS A 42 -0.09 2.23 -25.67
N LYS A 43 1.02 2.08 -26.41
CA LYS A 43 1.68 0.77 -26.62
C LYS A 43 2.21 0.20 -25.29
N ALA A 44 2.80 1.04 -24.44
CA ALA A 44 3.26 0.63 -23.11
C ALA A 44 2.12 0.16 -22.21
N TYR A 45 0.95 0.79 -22.29
CA TYR A 45 -0.24 0.41 -21.52
C TYR A 45 -0.68 -1.03 -21.77
N VAL A 46 -0.57 -1.52 -23.00
CA VAL A 46 -0.88 -2.93 -23.32
C VAL A 46 0.01 -3.88 -22.52
N ASN A 47 1.32 -3.62 -22.48
CA ASN A 47 2.27 -4.44 -21.74
C ASN A 47 2.06 -4.35 -20.22
N ILE A 48 1.75 -3.16 -19.71
CA ILE A 48 1.45 -2.94 -18.30
C ILE A 48 0.16 -3.66 -17.92
N GLU A 49 -0.87 -3.58 -18.76
CA GLU A 49 -2.16 -4.21 -18.50
C GLU A 49 -2.04 -5.75 -18.58
N ASN A 50 -1.27 -6.30 -19.50
CA ASN A 50 -0.96 -7.72 -19.55
C ASN A 50 -0.26 -8.19 -18.25
N TRP A 51 0.74 -7.42 -17.77
CA TRP A 51 1.39 -7.71 -16.51
C TRP A 51 0.39 -7.61 -15.33
N ARG A 52 -0.45 -6.58 -15.30
CA ARG A 52 -1.45 -6.37 -14.26
C ARG A 52 -2.47 -7.52 -14.19
N LYS A 53 -2.88 -8.03 -15.36
CA LYS A 53 -3.88 -9.11 -15.51
C LYS A 53 -3.28 -10.52 -15.50
N ARG A 54 -1.97 -10.67 -15.37
CA ARG A 54 -1.33 -11.99 -15.38
C ARG A 54 -1.93 -12.91 -14.33
N SER A 55 -1.93 -14.21 -14.59
CA SER A 55 -2.30 -15.22 -13.61
C SER A 55 -1.31 -15.21 -12.44
N LEU A 56 -1.84 -15.36 -11.25
CA LEU A 56 -1.05 -15.56 -10.03
C LEU A 56 -0.86 -17.06 -9.85
N THR A 57 0.39 -17.48 -9.71
CA THR A 57 0.74 -18.90 -9.57
C THR A 57 1.33 -19.14 -8.19
N GLY A 58 0.76 -20.09 -7.45
CA GLY A 58 1.20 -20.43 -6.11
C GLY A 58 0.27 -19.92 -5.02
N ARG A 59 0.67 -20.22 -3.78
CA ARG A 59 -0.08 -19.84 -2.58
C ARG A 59 0.61 -18.68 -1.90
N TYR A 60 -0.20 -17.72 -1.42
CA TYR A 60 0.28 -16.50 -0.76
C TYR A 60 -0.30 -16.40 0.66
N PRO A 61 0.34 -17.03 1.66
CA PRO A 61 -0.17 -17.03 3.03
C PRO A 61 -0.27 -15.64 3.65
N TYR A 62 0.54 -14.70 3.22
CA TYR A 62 0.50 -13.32 3.72
C TYR A 62 0.30 -12.35 2.56
N ILE A 63 -0.68 -11.44 2.70
CA ILE A 63 -0.87 -10.34 1.77
C ILE A 63 -0.84 -9.01 2.53
N TYR A 64 -0.21 -8.02 1.91
CA TYR A 64 -0.15 -6.65 2.39
C TYR A 64 -0.98 -5.80 1.45
N VAL A 65 -1.85 -4.97 2.00
CA VAL A 65 -2.76 -4.13 1.23
C VAL A 65 -2.72 -2.69 1.73
N ASP A 66 -2.87 -1.75 0.79
CA ASP A 66 -2.90 -0.31 1.08
C ASP A 66 -3.58 0.45 -0.06
N GLY A 67 -4.07 1.64 0.24
CA GLY A 67 -4.61 2.58 -0.74
C GLY A 67 -3.64 3.74 -1.00
N VAL A 68 -3.44 4.08 -2.26
CA VAL A 68 -2.67 5.25 -2.67
C VAL A 68 -3.62 6.29 -3.25
N TYR A 69 -3.73 7.44 -2.60
CA TYR A 69 -4.55 8.55 -3.10
C TYR A 69 -3.74 9.42 -4.07
N LEU A 70 -4.27 9.62 -5.26
CA LEU A 70 -3.76 10.48 -6.30
C LEU A 70 -4.80 11.51 -6.68
N LYS A 71 -4.36 12.65 -7.24
CA LYS A 71 -5.26 13.69 -7.70
C LYS A 71 -5.54 13.52 -9.19
N ARG A 72 -6.82 13.54 -9.59
CA ARG A 72 -7.24 13.66 -10.98
C ARG A 72 -7.95 15.00 -11.21
N ASN A 73 -7.91 15.50 -12.44
CA ASN A 73 -8.70 16.63 -12.88
C ASN A 73 -9.82 16.12 -13.78
N TRP A 74 -11.06 16.39 -13.39
CA TRP A 74 -12.24 16.04 -14.16
C TRP A 74 -13.08 17.31 -14.39
N GLY A 75 -13.15 17.77 -15.64
CA GLY A 75 -13.95 18.95 -15.98
C GLY A 75 -13.58 20.24 -15.25
N GLY A 76 -12.32 20.39 -14.79
CA GLY A 76 -11.85 21.53 -14.00
C GLY A 76 -11.92 21.32 -12.49
N GLU A 77 -12.53 20.24 -12.01
CA GLU A 77 -12.56 19.88 -10.60
C GLU A 77 -11.51 18.83 -10.23
N TYR A 78 -10.92 18.97 -9.04
CA TYR A 78 -9.91 18.05 -8.53
C TYR A 78 -10.56 17.00 -7.63
N GLU A 79 -10.48 15.74 -8.05
CA GLU A 79 -10.93 14.61 -7.25
C GLU A 79 -9.75 13.72 -6.83
N ASN A 80 -9.92 13.03 -5.71
CA ASN A 80 -8.97 11.99 -5.29
C ASN A 80 -9.37 10.66 -5.92
N VAL A 81 -8.41 10.02 -6.60
CA VAL A 81 -8.50 8.63 -7.04
C VAL A 81 -7.76 7.77 -6.05
N SER A 82 -8.38 6.73 -5.55
CA SER A 82 -7.73 5.71 -4.75
C SER A 82 -7.25 4.58 -5.66
N ILE A 83 -5.98 4.24 -5.57
CA ILE A 83 -5.43 3.04 -6.20
C ILE A 83 -5.12 2.03 -5.10
N LEU A 84 -5.86 0.93 -5.10
CA LEU A 84 -5.67 -0.18 -4.18
C LEU A 84 -4.51 -1.04 -4.68
N VAL A 85 -3.59 -1.37 -3.80
CA VAL A 85 -2.38 -2.15 -4.12
C VAL A 85 -2.28 -3.35 -3.18
N ALA A 86 -1.90 -4.50 -3.72
CA ALA A 86 -1.61 -5.70 -2.93
C ALA A 86 -0.24 -6.28 -3.29
N VAL A 87 0.49 -6.69 -2.25
CA VAL A 87 1.73 -7.46 -2.35
C VAL A 87 1.57 -8.74 -1.55
N GLY A 88 1.90 -9.88 -2.15
CA GLY A 88 1.88 -11.18 -1.51
C GLY A 88 3.27 -11.65 -1.08
N VAL A 89 3.29 -12.56 -0.12
CA VAL A 89 4.45 -13.37 0.22
C VAL A 89 4.08 -14.82 -0.10
N ALA A 90 4.79 -15.41 -1.04
CA ALA A 90 4.58 -16.79 -1.44
C ALA A 90 5.12 -17.77 -0.38
N GLU A 91 4.78 -19.05 -0.48
CA GLU A 91 5.23 -20.08 0.47
C GLU A 91 6.77 -20.26 0.52
N ASP A 92 7.45 -19.92 -0.57
CA ASP A 92 8.92 -19.90 -0.65
C ASP A 92 9.54 -18.64 0.01
N GLY A 93 8.72 -17.71 0.51
CA GLY A 93 9.14 -16.49 1.17
C GLY A 93 9.42 -15.31 0.22
N TYR A 94 9.33 -15.50 -1.09
CA TYR A 94 9.47 -14.41 -2.04
C TYR A 94 8.24 -13.50 -2.05
N ARG A 95 8.51 -12.24 -2.33
CA ARG A 95 7.48 -11.20 -2.40
C ARG A 95 7.13 -10.92 -3.84
N GLU A 96 5.85 -10.77 -4.11
CA GLU A 96 5.33 -10.46 -5.43
C GLU A 96 4.26 -9.38 -5.34
N VAL A 97 4.32 -8.39 -6.24
CA VAL A 97 3.21 -7.45 -6.42
C VAL A 97 2.06 -8.20 -7.07
N LEU A 98 1.00 -8.43 -6.32
CA LEU A 98 -0.17 -9.17 -6.81
C LEU A 98 -1.00 -8.35 -7.79
N GLY A 99 -1.09 -7.04 -7.58
CA GLY A 99 -1.77 -6.15 -8.50
C GLY A 99 -2.14 -4.82 -7.89
N ALA A 100 -2.69 -3.98 -8.76
CA ALA A 100 -3.30 -2.71 -8.40
C ALA A 100 -4.60 -2.51 -9.18
N GLN A 101 -5.56 -1.81 -8.58
CA GLN A 101 -6.86 -1.49 -9.18
C GLN A 101 -7.33 -0.12 -8.70
N GLU A 102 -8.01 0.62 -9.56
CA GLU A 102 -8.70 1.84 -9.16
C GLU A 102 -9.88 1.50 -8.25
N GLY A 103 -9.96 2.18 -7.11
CA GLY A 103 -11.13 2.21 -6.25
C GLY A 103 -11.71 3.61 -6.24
N MET A 104 -13.02 3.76 -6.29
CA MET A 104 -13.64 5.09 -6.18
C MET A 104 -13.33 5.73 -4.83
N LYS A 105 -13.35 4.91 -3.78
CA LYS A 105 -12.97 5.23 -2.39
C LYS A 105 -12.38 3.97 -1.75
N GLU A 106 -11.82 4.08 -0.55
CA GLU A 106 -11.48 2.91 0.27
C GLU A 106 -12.72 2.37 1.00
N ASP A 107 -13.81 2.17 0.26
CA ASP A 107 -15.04 1.59 0.77
C ASP A 107 -15.06 0.06 0.59
N LYS A 108 -16.06 -0.57 1.21
CA LYS A 108 -16.26 -2.02 1.16
C LYS A 108 -16.35 -2.54 -0.28
N ALA A 109 -17.12 -1.86 -1.14
CA ALA A 109 -17.36 -2.32 -2.50
C ALA A 109 -16.07 -2.33 -3.34
N SER A 110 -15.25 -1.30 -3.21
CA SER A 110 -13.94 -1.21 -3.89
C SER A 110 -12.99 -2.31 -3.41
N TRP A 111 -12.88 -2.55 -2.10
CA TRP A 111 -12.05 -3.62 -1.55
C TRP A 111 -12.56 -5.01 -1.94
N GLN A 112 -13.88 -5.25 -1.93
CA GLN A 112 -14.45 -6.52 -2.39
C GLN A 112 -14.16 -6.78 -3.85
N SER A 113 -14.37 -5.79 -4.71
CA SER A 113 -14.06 -5.89 -6.15
C SER A 113 -12.59 -6.22 -6.36
N PHE A 114 -11.70 -5.54 -5.66
CA PHE A 114 -10.26 -5.76 -5.74
C PHE A 114 -9.86 -7.17 -5.30
N PHE A 115 -10.34 -7.64 -4.15
CA PHE A 115 -10.03 -8.98 -3.64
C PHE A 115 -10.62 -10.10 -4.52
N LYS A 116 -11.86 -9.95 -5.01
CA LYS A 116 -12.47 -10.88 -5.97
C LYS A 116 -11.68 -10.94 -7.27
N TRP A 117 -11.22 -9.79 -7.76
CA TRP A 117 -10.37 -9.75 -8.94
C TRP A 117 -9.01 -10.44 -8.71
N LEU A 118 -8.37 -10.28 -7.57
CA LEU A 118 -7.15 -11.03 -7.23
C LEU A 118 -7.40 -12.55 -7.19
N LYS A 119 -8.53 -12.98 -6.59
CA LYS A 119 -8.92 -14.40 -6.57
C LYS A 119 -9.18 -14.95 -7.97
N SER A 120 -9.86 -14.20 -8.83
CA SER A 120 -10.13 -14.64 -10.22
C SER A 120 -8.84 -14.80 -11.04
N ARG A 121 -7.74 -14.19 -10.63
CA ARG A 121 -6.41 -14.33 -11.21
C ARG A 121 -5.55 -15.43 -10.57
N GLY A 122 -6.10 -16.16 -9.59
CA GLY A 122 -5.41 -17.29 -8.96
C GLY A 122 -4.84 -17.00 -7.56
N LEU A 123 -5.23 -15.91 -6.90
CA LEU A 123 -4.81 -15.68 -5.50
C LEU A 123 -5.44 -16.74 -4.57
N GLU A 124 -4.60 -17.56 -3.96
CA GLU A 124 -4.99 -18.64 -3.07
C GLU A 124 -4.15 -18.68 -1.77
N GLY A 125 -4.69 -19.40 -0.76
CA GLY A 125 -3.96 -19.72 0.47
C GLY A 125 -3.78 -18.58 1.45
N VAL A 126 -4.53 -17.47 1.31
CA VAL A 126 -4.42 -16.29 2.18
C VAL A 126 -4.80 -16.64 3.62
N ARG A 127 -3.87 -16.45 4.55
CA ARG A 127 -4.03 -16.66 6.00
C ARG A 127 -3.98 -15.38 6.81
N LEU A 128 -3.30 -14.37 6.30
CA LEU A 128 -3.14 -13.08 6.96
C LEU A 128 -3.23 -11.94 5.94
N VAL A 129 -4.07 -10.95 6.26
CA VAL A 129 -4.12 -9.67 5.56
C VAL A 129 -3.54 -8.61 6.49
N VAL A 130 -2.49 -7.92 6.04
CA VAL A 130 -1.83 -6.84 6.77
C VAL A 130 -2.15 -5.50 6.11
N GLY A 131 -2.70 -4.56 6.88
CA GLY A 131 -3.06 -3.24 6.35
C GLY A 131 -3.31 -2.21 7.44
N ASP A 132 -3.69 -0.99 7.03
CA ASP A 132 -4.22 -0.01 7.99
C ASP A 132 -5.70 -0.29 8.28
N LYS A 133 -6.21 0.29 9.37
CA LYS A 133 -7.62 0.10 9.75
C LYS A 133 -8.53 0.90 8.83
N CYS A 134 -9.24 0.19 7.97
CA CYS A 134 -10.33 0.68 7.14
C CYS A 134 -11.52 -0.27 7.31
N LEU A 135 -12.66 0.24 7.77
CA LEU A 135 -13.83 -0.62 8.05
C LEU A 135 -14.29 -1.37 6.79
N GLY A 136 -14.34 -0.68 5.64
CA GLY A 136 -14.73 -1.31 4.37
C GLY A 136 -13.77 -2.44 3.97
N MET A 137 -12.47 -2.29 4.22
CA MET A 137 -11.49 -3.35 3.96
C MET A 137 -11.71 -4.55 4.90
N LEU A 138 -11.93 -4.31 6.19
CA LEU A 138 -12.18 -5.39 7.17
C LEU A 138 -13.39 -6.22 6.82
N GLU A 139 -14.49 -5.57 6.45
CA GLU A 139 -15.71 -6.26 5.99
C GLU A 139 -15.43 -7.08 4.71
N ALA A 140 -14.72 -6.49 3.74
CA ALA A 140 -14.36 -7.18 2.50
C ALA A 140 -13.44 -8.40 2.76
N VAL A 141 -12.47 -8.29 3.68
CA VAL A 141 -11.62 -9.44 4.08
C VAL A 141 -12.47 -10.55 4.66
N GLY A 142 -13.40 -10.25 5.58
CA GLY A 142 -14.29 -11.25 6.19
C GLY A 142 -15.16 -11.99 5.17
N GLU A 143 -15.58 -11.32 4.11
CA GLU A 143 -16.42 -11.93 3.07
C GLU A 143 -15.62 -12.69 1.99
N VAL A 144 -14.49 -12.17 1.56
CA VAL A 144 -13.70 -12.75 0.45
C VAL A 144 -12.68 -13.77 0.93
N PHE A 145 -12.11 -13.55 2.13
CA PHE A 145 -11.11 -14.41 2.77
C PHE A 145 -11.55 -14.80 4.20
N PRO A 146 -12.66 -15.55 4.37
CA PRO A 146 -13.24 -15.82 5.69
C PRO A 146 -12.29 -16.55 6.65
N GLU A 147 -11.31 -17.28 6.14
CA GLU A 147 -10.31 -17.99 6.95
C GLU A 147 -9.07 -17.14 7.27
N ALA A 148 -8.93 -15.98 6.63
CA ALA A 148 -7.79 -15.11 6.86
C ALA A 148 -7.99 -14.27 8.13
N LYS A 149 -6.90 -14.11 8.89
CA LYS A 149 -6.85 -13.15 9.99
C LYS A 149 -6.43 -11.78 9.47
N TYR A 150 -6.84 -10.74 10.19
CA TYR A 150 -6.41 -9.38 9.93
C TYR A 150 -5.36 -8.93 10.94
N GLN A 151 -4.29 -8.34 10.46
CA GLN A 151 -3.25 -7.68 11.25
C GLN A 151 -3.25 -6.18 10.95
N ARG A 152 -3.57 -5.37 11.93
CA ARG A 152 -3.40 -3.93 11.83
C ARG A 152 -1.92 -3.58 11.86
N CYS A 153 -1.46 -2.77 10.91
CA CYS A 153 -0.08 -2.28 10.88
C CYS A 153 0.25 -1.49 12.17
N ILE A 154 1.24 -1.97 12.92
CA ILE A 154 1.67 -1.35 14.18
C ILE A 154 2.10 0.10 13.99
N VAL A 155 2.75 0.43 12.88
CA VAL A 155 3.23 1.79 12.60
C VAL A 155 2.05 2.75 12.41
N HIS A 156 1.02 2.35 11.65
CA HIS A 156 -0.20 3.14 11.49
C HIS A 156 -0.96 3.27 12.81
N PHE A 157 -1.04 2.19 13.58
CA PHE A 157 -1.62 2.24 14.92
C PHE A 157 -0.91 3.26 15.82
N TYR A 158 0.43 3.26 15.86
CA TYR A 158 1.17 4.25 16.65
C TYR A 158 0.91 5.67 16.16
N ARG A 159 0.94 5.90 14.84
CA ARG A 159 0.61 7.22 14.26
C ARG A 159 -0.78 7.68 14.68
N ASN A 160 -1.76 6.77 14.71
CA ASN A 160 -3.11 7.07 15.16
C ASN A 160 -3.14 7.49 16.64
N VAL A 161 -2.42 6.81 17.53
CA VAL A 161 -2.28 7.23 18.94
C VAL A 161 -1.59 8.59 19.04
N PHE A 162 -0.58 8.86 18.23
CA PHE A 162 0.16 10.13 18.23
C PHE A 162 -0.69 11.33 17.79
N THR A 163 -1.75 11.13 16.99
CA THR A 163 -2.64 12.26 16.61
C THR A 163 -3.30 12.95 17.80
N VAL A 164 -3.44 12.24 18.92
CA VAL A 164 -4.06 12.75 20.15
C VAL A 164 -3.06 12.88 21.31
N THR A 165 -1.76 12.77 21.01
CA THR A 165 -0.68 12.84 22.00
C THR A 165 0.04 14.18 21.90
N PRO A 166 0.16 14.97 22.98
CA PRO A 166 0.93 16.20 22.99
C PRO A 166 2.41 15.96 22.64
N ARG A 167 3.01 16.88 21.88
CA ARG A 167 4.41 16.74 21.41
C ARG A 167 5.41 16.44 22.52
N GLY A 168 5.29 17.10 23.67
CA GLY A 168 6.17 16.89 24.83
C GLY A 168 6.06 15.49 25.47
N LYS A 169 4.98 14.76 25.22
CA LYS A 169 4.75 13.39 25.73
C LYS A 169 5.02 12.30 24.69
N MET A 170 5.26 12.68 23.43
CA MET A 170 5.40 11.75 22.31
C MET A 170 6.47 10.68 22.56
N ARG A 171 7.62 11.05 23.13
CA ARG A 171 8.74 10.15 23.42
C ARG A 171 8.36 9.07 24.43
N ASP A 172 7.65 9.45 25.49
CA ASP A 172 7.24 8.51 26.54
C ASP A 172 6.17 7.56 26.04
N VAL A 173 5.16 8.09 25.31
CA VAL A 173 4.12 7.28 24.68
C VAL A 173 4.73 6.29 23.66
N THR A 174 5.70 6.73 22.86
CA THR A 174 6.42 5.85 21.92
C THR A 174 7.10 4.68 22.65
N ARG A 175 7.78 4.93 23.77
CA ARG A 175 8.41 3.85 24.58
C ARG A 175 7.38 2.87 25.11
N MET A 176 6.27 3.37 25.64
CA MET A 176 5.19 2.53 26.16
C MET A 176 4.57 1.65 25.08
N LEU A 177 4.24 2.19 23.91
CA LEU A 177 3.68 1.43 22.80
C LEU A 177 4.66 0.36 22.27
N LYS A 178 5.95 0.71 22.14
CA LYS A 178 6.97 -0.27 21.75
C LYS A 178 7.12 -1.39 22.77
N ALA A 179 6.98 -1.11 24.05
CA ALA A 179 7.06 -2.12 25.11
C ALA A 179 5.94 -3.16 25.01
N ILE A 180 4.74 -2.81 24.52
CA ILE A 180 3.66 -3.76 24.27
C ILE A 180 4.08 -4.79 23.20
N HIS A 181 4.63 -4.32 22.08
CA HIS A 181 5.00 -5.18 20.95
C HIS A 181 6.42 -5.80 21.05
N ALA A 182 7.07 -5.60 22.19
CA ALA A 182 8.35 -6.24 22.54
C ALA A 182 8.17 -7.48 23.41
N GLN A 183 6.93 -7.84 23.78
CA GLN A 183 6.65 -9.00 24.61
C GLN A 183 6.80 -10.30 23.81
N GLU A 184 7.11 -11.39 24.50
CA GLU A 184 7.36 -12.71 23.89
C GLU A 184 6.07 -13.50 23.63
N THR A 185 4.98 -13.15 24.31
CA THR A 185 3.68 -13.83 24.15
C THR A 185 2.56 -12.82 23.97
N ARG A 186 1.45 -13.27 23.39
CA ARG A 186 0.25 -12.44 23.19
C ARG A 186 -0.34 -12.03 24.53
N GLU A 187 -0.35 -12.94 25.51
CA GLU A 187 -0.86 -12.71 26.86
C GLU A 187 -0.05 -11.62 27.57
N ALA A 188 1.28 -11.74 27.55
CA ALA A 188 2.15 -10.71 28.13
C ALA A 188 2.01 -9.35 27.41
N ALA A 189 1.77 -9.35 26.10
CA ALA A 189 1.48 -8.13 25.35
C ALA A 189 0.15 -7.48 25.76
N ARG A 190 -0.88 -8.27 26.03
CA ARG A 190 -2.18 -7.79 26.54
C ARG A 190 -2.04 -7.18 27.93
N GLU A 191 -1.38 -7.88 28.85
CA GLU A 191 -1.11 -7.38 30.22
C GLU A 191 -0.32 -6.07 30.16
N LYS A 192 0.70 -6.02 29.31
CA LYS A 192 1.48 -4.80 29.08
C LYS A 192 0.64 -3.67 28.51
N ALA A 193 -0.27 -3.96 27.59
CA ALA A 193 -1.19 -2.97 27.04
C ALA A 193 -2.13 -2.39 28.10
N GLN A 194 -2.67 -3.22 29.00
CA GLN A 194 -3.51 -2.77 30.10
C GLN A 194 -2.73 -1.84 31.04
N ALA A 195 -1.49 -2.21 31.40
CA ALA A 195 -0.61 -1.36 32.20
C ALA A 195 -0.29 -0.02 31.50
N VAL A 196 -0.10 -0.02 30.19
CA VAL A 196 0.12 1.19 29.37
C VAL A 196 -1.13 2.05 29.35
N VAL A 197 -2.32 1.48 29.18
CA VAL A 197 -3.60 2.20 29.21
C VAL A 197 -3.77 2.90 30.57
N GLN A 198 -3.52 2.20 31.68
CA GLN A 198 -3.58 2.78 33.00
C GLN A 198 -2.59 3.95 33.16
N LYS A 199 -1.35 3.76 32.73
CA LYS A 199 -0.31 4.80 32.80
C LYS A 199 -0.66 6.04 31.95
N LEU A 200 -1.23 5.86 30.77
CA LEU A 200 -1.72 6.97 29.95
C LEU A 200 -2.85 7.75 30.64
N ARG A 201 -3.76 7.06 31.36
CA ARG A 201 -4.82 7.71 32.15
C ARG A 201 -4.23 8.52 33.29
N GLU A 202 -3.25 7.99 34.03
CA GLU A 202 -2.51 8.72 35.08
C GLU A 202 -1.81 9.98 34.55
N MET A 203 -1.28 9.89 33.33
CA MET A 203 -0.66 11.02 32.60
C MET A 203 -1.70 12.01 32.05
N ARG A 204 -2.99 11.82 32.32
CA ARG A 204 -4.13 12.59 31.79
C ARG A 204 -4.26 12.54 30.25
N LEU A 205 -3.74 11.49 29.61
CA LEU A 205 -3.83 11.25 28.16
C LEU A 205 -5.01 10.31 27.84
N LYS A 206 -6.23 10.70 28.20
CA LYS A 206 -7.44 9.86 28.12
C LYS A 206 -7.73 9.38 26.70
N GLU A 207 -7.60 10.26 25.69
CA GLU A 207 -7.84 9.91 24.29
C GLU A 207 -6.79 8.91 23.75
N ALA A 208 -5.52 9.07 24.12
CA ALA A 208 -4.48 8.11 23.79
C ALA A 208 -4.73 6.75 24.44
N ALA A 209 -5.12 6.74 25.72
CA ALA A 209 -5.50 5.52 26.43
C ALA A 209 -6.66 4.79 25.74
N LYS A 210 -7.70 5.53 25.36
CA LYS A 210 -8.86 4.97 24.64
C LYS A 210 -8.45 4.37 23.29
N LYS A 211 -7.62 5.08 22.50
CA LYS A 211 -7.13 4.53 21.20
C LYS A 211 -6.31 3.25 21.37
N VAL A 212 -5.53 3.13 22.45
CA VAL A 212 -4.79 1.90 22.75
C VAL A 212 -5.77 0.80 23.15
N GLU A 213 -6.67 1.05 24.06
CA GLU A 213 -7.68 0.08 24.55
C GLU A 213 -8.54 -0.47 23.39
N ASP A 214 -9.04 0.42 22.52
CA ASP A 214 -9.95 0.06 21.41
C ASP A 214 -9.24 -0.63 20.24
N GLY A 215 -7.94 -0.47 20.09
CA GLY A 215 -7.25 -0.88 18.86
C GLY A 215 -6.10 -1.87 19.03
N ILE A 216 -5.70 -2.20 20.25
CA ILE A 216 -4.49 -3.00 20.50
C ILE A 216 -4.64 -4.45 20.00
N GLU A 217 -5.79 -5.08 20.17
CA GLU A 217 -5.99 -6.49 19.80
C GLU A 217 -5.75 -6.76 18.33
N GLU A 218 -6.15 -5.84 17.44
CA GLU A 218 -5.94 -5.93 16.01
C GLU A 218 -4.44 -5.87 15.63
N THR A 219 -3.60 -5.35 16.51
CA THR A 219 -2.14 -5.24 16.31
C THR A 219 -1.38 -6.46 16.82
N LEU A 220 -2.03 -7.37 17.56
CA LEU A 220 -1.42 -8.56 18.17
C LEU A 220 -1.74 -9.85 17.42
N THR A 221 -2.36 -9.77 16.25
CA THR A 221 -2.73 -10.95 15.44
C THR A 221 -1.51 -11.74 15.00
N TYR A 222 -0.37 -11.09 14.76
CA TYR A 222 0.87 -11.74 14.33
C TYR A 222 1.37 -12.82 15.29
N TYR A 223 1.02 -12.78 16.57
CA TYR A 223 1.38 -13.84 17.55
C TYR A 223 0.79 -15.22 17.21
N ALA A 224 -0.25 -15.27 16.36
CA ALA A 224 -0.84 -16.53 15.91
C ALA A 224 -0.04 -17.21 14.78
N PHE A 225 1.10 -16.64 14.38
CA PHE A 225 1.96 -17.11 13.30
C PHE A 225 3.37 -17.43 13.81
N PRO A 226 4.21 -18.12 13.03
CA PRO A 226 5.57 -18.44 13.44
C PRO A 226 6.37 -17.22 13.86
N SER A 227 7.12 -17.34 14.96
CA SER A 227 7.84 -16.22 15.59
C SER A 227 8.89 -15.57 14.68
N GLU A 228 9.51 -16.35 13.81
CA GLU A 228 10.46 -15.88 12.79
C GLU A 228 9.83 -14.91 11.77
N HIS A 229 8.49 -14.92 11.63
CA HIS A 229 7.78 -14.03 10.73
C HIS A 229 7.32 -12.72 11.39
N TRP A 230 7.20 -12.67 12.72
CA TRP A 230 6.57 -11.57 13.45
C TRP A 230 7.05 -10.18 13.06
N LEU A 231 8.38 -9.99 12.96
CA LEU A 231 8.97 -8.69 12.62
C LEU A 231 8.55 -8.21 11.23
N LYS A 232 8.25 -9.14 10.32
CA LYS A 232 7.89 -8.84 8.93
C LYS A 232 6.38 -8.61 8.77
N ILE A 233 5.55 -9.44 9.44
CA ILE A 233 4.10 -9.44 9.26
C ILE A 233 3.33 -8.47 10.15
N ARG A 234 3.96 -7.86 11.16
CA ARG A 234 3.32 -6.90 12.06
C ARG A 234 3.30 -5.46 11.54
N THR A 235 3.95 -5.19 10.42
CA THR A 235 4.03 -3.84 9.82
C THR A 235 3.83 -3.90 8.31
N ASN A 236 3.32 -2.81 7.74
CA ASN A 236 3.16 -2.61 6.30
C ASN A 236 4.32 -1.79 5.67
N ASN A 237 5.49 -1.79 6.31
CA ASN A 237 6.65 -0.98 5.91
C ASN A 237 7.08 -1.19 4.45
N MET A 238 6.84 -2.39 3.92
CA MET A 238 7.16 -2.73 2.54
C MET A 238 6.30 -1.90 1.57
N LEU A 239 4.99 -1.93 1.75
CA LEU A 239 4.07 -1.12 0.94
C LEU A 239 4.26 0.38 1.19
N GLU A 240 4.58 0.80 2.41
CA GLU A 240 4.89 2.21 2.68
C GLU A 240 6.08 2.73 1.87
N ARG A 241 7.14 1.92 1.70
CA ARG A 241 8.29 2.25 0.83
C ARG A 241 7.86 2.35 -0.63
N LEU A 242 7.11 1.37 -1.10
CA LEU A 242 6.57 1.32 -2.45
C LEU A 242 5.67 2.52 -2.73
N ASN A 243 4.72 2.81 -1.84
CA ASN A 243 3.83 3.96 -1.94
C ASN A 243 4.58 5.30 -1.89
N ARG A 244 5.70 5.39 -1.18
CA ARG A 244 6.55 6.58 -1.18
C ARG A 244 7.18 6.80 -2.56
N GLU A 245 7.66 5.74 -3.20
CA GLU A 245 8.22 5.82 -4.56
C GLU A 245 7.13 6.18 -5.58
N ILE A 246 5.95 5.59 -5.49
CA ILE A 246 4.81 5.95 -6.32
C ILE A 246 4.48 7.44 -6.14
N ARG A 247 4.31 7.91 -4.91
CA ARG A 247 4.00 9.32 -4.61
C ARG A 247 5.09 10.28 -5.08
N ARG A 248 6.35 9.89 -5.01
CA ARG A 248 7.46 10.70 -5.51
C ARG A 248 7.35 10.93 -7.01
N ARG A 249 6.93 9.92 -7.77
CA ARG A 249 6.75 9.98 -9.22
C ARG A 249 5.47 10.72 -9.62
N THR A 250 4.37 10.42 -8.95
CA THR A 250 3.08 11.06 -9.23
C THR A 250 3.08 12.54 -8.91
N ARG A 251 3.88 13.01 -7.94
CA ARG A 251 4.06 14.45 -7.68
C ARG A 251 4.68 15.22 -8.84
N VAL A 252 5.55 14.58 -9.63
CA VAL A 252 6.17 15.21 -10.81
C VAL A 252 5.13 15.39 -11.93
N VAL A 253 4.20 14.45 -12.06
CA VAL A 253 3.10 14.52 -13.03
C VAL A 253 2.04 15.54 -12.60
N GLY A 254 1.86 15.71 -11.29
CA GLY A 254 0.87 16.64 -10.72
C GLY A 254 -0.53 16.04 -10.68
N THR A 255 -1.35 16.30 -11.70
CA THR A 255 -2.71 15.79 -11.83
C THR A 255 -2.85 14.89 -13.06
N PHE A 256 -3.64 13.83 -12.92
CA PHE A 256 -3.93 12.90 -13.99
C PHE A 256 -5.21 13.31 -14.73
N PRO A 257 -5.30 13.10 -16.06
CA PRO A 257 -6.52 13.37 -16.82
C PRO A 257 -7.68 12.45 -16.41
N ASP A 258 -7.36 11.21 -16.01
CA ASP A 258 -8.31 10.18 -15.62
C ASP A 258 -7.68 9.16 -14.63
N GLY A 259 -8.51 8.27 -14.11
CA GLY A 259 -8.08 7.21 -13.20
C GLY A 259 -7.23 6.13 -13.88
N GLU A 260 -7.48 5.86 -15.16
CA GLU A 260 -6.73 4.88 -15.94
C GLU A 260 -5.27 5.31 -16.09
N SER A 261 -5.01 6.56 -16.44
CA SER A 261 -3.66 7.13 -16.54
C SER A 261 -2.91 7.05 -15.20
N ALA A 262 -3.61 7.32 -14.09
CA ALA A 262 -3.06 7.19 -12.74
C ALA A 262 -2.72 5.72 -12.43
N LEU A 263 -3.63 4.80 -12.73
CA LEU A 263 -3.44 3.36 -12.52
C LEU A 263 -2.26 2.84 -13.36
N MET A 264 -2.17 3.21 -14.62
CA MET A 264 -1.09 2.77 -15.51
C MET A 264 0.28 3.24 -15.02
N LEU A 265 0.42 4.50 -14.55
CA LEU A 265 1.68 4.98 -14.00
C LEU A 265 2.06 4.23 -12.70
N VAL A 266 1.08 3.96 -11.84
CA VAL A 266 1.30 3.15 -10.63
C VAL A 266 1.75 1.74 -11.00
N CYS A 267 1.07 1.07 -11.93
CA CYS A 267 1.40 -0.27 -12.39
C CYS A 267 2.76 -0.33 -13.07
N ALA A 268 3.10 0.66 -13.90
CA ALA A 268 4.42 0.79 -14.49
C ALA A 268 5.51 0.79 -13.43
N ARG A 269 5.32 1.56 -12.35
CA ARG A 269 6.29 1.62 -11.25
C ARG A 269 6.34 0.32 -10.44
N LEU A 270 5.19 -0.30 -10.20
CA LEU A 270 5.09 -1.57 -9.47
C LEU A 270 5.79 -2.72 -10.20
N ARG A 271 5.79 -2.70 -11.53
CA ARG A 271 6.46 -3.70 -12.36
C ARG A 271 8.00 -3.67 -12.22
N HIS A 272 8.57 -2.51 -11.89
CA HIS A 272 10.02 -2.30 -11.77
C HIS A 272 10.57 -2.51 -10.34
N VAL A 273 9.75 -2.97 -9.41
CA VAL A 273 10.12 -3.25 -8.02
C VAL A 273 10.21 -4.74 -7.77
#